data_b0902771e421a30f4893b1ce1bf57e30
#
_entry.id   b0902771e421a30f4893b1ce1bf57e30
#
_cell.length_a   1.000
_cell.length_b   1.000
_cell.length_c   1.000
_cell.angle_alpha   90.00
_cell.angle_beta   90.00
_cell.angle_gamma   90.00
#
_symmetry.space_group_name_H-M   'P 1'
#
loop_
_entity.id
_entity.type
_entity.pdbx_description
1 polymer ?
#
loop_
_entity_poly.entity_id
_entity_poly.type
_entity_poly.pdbx_seq_one_letter_code
_entity_poly.pdbx_strand_id
1 'polypeptide(L)'
;MAIILLCVNFAPLRTIMVYLTRVEHFNAAHKLYNPAWSREQNDEVFGKCANENWHGHNFELFVTVKGLPNPDTGFIVDAKLLSRIIKDSIIEKLDHRNLNLDVDFMAGKMCSIENLVTGIWNELKPLVPAGVELHCIKLVETPRIFVEYYG
;
A
#
# COMPACT_ATOMS: atom_id res chain seq x y z
N MET A 1 -61.88 -24.09 3.89
CA MET A 1 -61.07 -23.04 3.24
C MET A 1 -59.65 -23.13 3.81
N ALA A 2 -58.74 -23.78 3.06
CA ALA A 2 -57.38 -24.03 3.51
C ALA A 2 -56.46 -22.84 3.07
N ILE A 3 -55.84 -22.18 4.05
CA ILE A 3 -54.87 -21.12 3.81
C ILE A 3 -53.52 -21.79 3.52
N ILE A 4 -53.06 -21.72 2.26
CA ILE A 4 -51.71 -22.17 1.89
C ILE A 4 -50.75 -21.04 2.30
N LEU A 5 -49.97 -21.27 3.37
CA LEU A 5 -48.84 -20.38 3.71
C LEU A 5 -47.70 -20.65 2.72
N LEU A 6 -47.50 -19.75 1.80
CA LEU A 6 -46.28 -19.75 0.95
C LEU A 6 -45.09 -19.32 1.83
N CYS A 7 -44.28 -20.31 2.25
CA CYS A 7 -42.96 -20.01 2.79
C CYS A 7 -42.06 -19.48 1.66
N VAL A 8 -41.91 -18.20 1.56
CA VAL A 8 -40.90 -17.58 0.67
C VAL A 8 -39.55 -17.75 1.37
N ASN A 9 -38.76 -18.72 0.92
CA ASN A 9 -37.35 -18.84 1.31
C ASN A 9 -36.59 -17.67 0.72
N PHE A 10 -36.36 -16.62 1.51
CA PHE A 10 -35.36 -15.61 1.17
C PHE A 10 -33.99 -16.26 1.27
N ALA A 11 -33.36 -16.56 0.13
CA ALA A 11 -31.94 -16.84 0.11
C ALA A 11 -31.22 -15.62 0.73
N PRO A 12 -30.23 -15.83 1.62
CA PRO A 12 -29.50 -14.70 2.20
C PRO A 12 -28.91 -13.87 1.07
N LEU A 13 -29.19 -12.57 1.06
CA LEU A 13 -28.57 -11.62 0.15
C LEU A 13 -27.05 -11.82 0.24
N ARG A 14 -26.43 -12.30 -0.83
CA ARG A 14 -24.98 -12.40 -0.91
C ARG A 14 -24.42 -11.01 -0.71
N THR A 15 -23.77 -10.79 0.42
CA THR A 15 -23.03 -9.57 0.68
C THR A 15 -21.92 -9.45 -0.37
N ILE A 16 -22.05 -8.54 -1.33
CA ILE A 16 -21.11 -8.37 -2.43
C ILE A 16 -20.01 -7.42 -1.95
N MET A 17 -18.87 -8.01 -1.53
CA MET A 17 -17.68 -7.25 -1.21
C MET A 17 -17.01 -6.76 -2.51
N VAL A 18 -16.74 -5.48 -2.60
CA VAL A 18 -16.08 -4.84 -3.75
C VAL A 18 -14.70 -4.35 -3.32
N TYR A 19 -13.75 -4.45 -4.23
CA TYR A 19 -12.37 -3.99 -4.07
C TYR A 19 -12.13 -2.84 -5.05
N LEU A 20 -11.64 -1.72 -4.52
CA LEU A 20 -11.27 -0.54 -5.32
C LEU A 20 -9.79 -0.29 -5.11
N THR A 21 -9.05 -0.19 -6.21
CA THR A 21 -7.62 0.12 -6.18
C THR A 21 -7.38 1.53 -6.72
N ARG A 22 -6.66 2.34 -5.96
CA ARG A 22 -6.11 3.60 -6.41
C ARG A 22 -4.63 3.44 -6.68
N VAL A 23 -4.15 4.00 -7.81
CA VAL A 23 -2.73 3.98 -8.20
C VAL A 23 -2.19 5.41 -8.11
N GLU A 24 -1.04 5.54 -7.44
CA GLU A 24 -0.24 6.76 -7.39
C GLU A 24 1.22 6.43 -7.70
N HIS A 25 2.04 7.43 -7.99
CA HIS A 25 3.45 7.29 -8.36
C HIS A 25 4.32 8.19 -7.50
N PHE A 26 5.54 7.76 -7.23
CA PHE A 26 6.58 8.60 -6.62
C PHE A 26 7.97 8.15 -7.06
N ASN A 27 8.94 9.06 -6.97
CA ASN A 27 10.34 8.79 -7.24
C ASN A 27 11.10 8.91 -5.93
N ALA A 28 11.92 7.91 -5.62
CA ALA A 28 12.70 7.96 -4.39
C ALA A 28 14.06 7.29 -4.57
N ALA A 29 15.06 7.83 -3.86
CA ALA A 29 16.38 7.24 -3.76
C ALA A 29 16.48 6.39 -2.50
N HIS A 30 17.26 5.30 -2.57
CA HIS A 30 17.57 4.47 -1.42
C HIS A 30 18.89 3.69 -1.61
N LYS A 31 19.31 3.02 -0.57
CA LYS A 31 20.29 1.93 -0.62
C LYS A 31 20.00 0.87 0.43
N LEU A 32 20.44 -0.34 0.14
CA LEU A 32 20.47 -1.43 1.08
C LEU A 32 21.85 -1.50 1.71
N TYR A 33 21.95 -1.25 3.01
CA TYR A 33 23.22 -1.22 3.72
C TYR A 33 23.02 -1.54 5.19
N ASN A 34 23.76 -2.53 5.68
CA ASN A 34 23.78 -2.84 7.11
C ASN A 34 25.03 -2.20 7.75
N PRO A 35 24.86 -1.20 8.62
CA PRO A 35 25.99 -0.49 9.22
C PRO A 35 26.85 -1.35 10.17
N ALA A 36 26.34 -2.51 10.61
CA ALA A 36 27.09 -3.44 11.45
C ALA A 36 28.03 -4.38 10.64
N TRP A 37 27.91 -4.38 9.32
CA TRP A 37 28.71 -5.23 8.43
C TRP A 37 29.88 -4.46 7.80
N SER A 38 30.92 -5.19 7.39
CA SER A 38 31.97 -4.58 6.59
C SER A 38 31.43 -4.11 5.21
N ARG A 39 32.23 -3.30 4.54
CA ARG A 39 31.89 -2.86 3.17
C ARG A 39 31.78 -4.03 2.22
N GLU A 40 32.75 -4.95 2.29
CA GLU A 40 32.84 -6.15 1.46
C GLU A 40 31.61 -7.04 1.64
N GLN A 41 31.18 -7.22 2.90
CA GLN A 41 29.98 -8.01 3.22
C GLN A 41 28.70 -7.36 2.68
N ASN A 42 28.58 -6.04 2.77
CA ASN A 42 27.46 -5.31 2.19
C ASN A 42 27.44 -5.44 0.66
N ASP A 43 28.60 -5.31 0.01
CA ASP A 43 28.73 -5.43 -1.44
C ASP A 43 28.45 -6.87 -1.92
N GLU A 44 28.85 -7.89 -1.14
CA GLU A 44 28.56 -9.29 -1.44
C GLU A 44 27.04 -9.58 -1.38
N VAL A 45 26.35 -9.09 -0.33
CA VAL A 45 24.93 -9.40 -0.10
C VAL A 45 24.02 -8.55 -0.96
N PHE A 46 24.27 -7.24 -1.04
CA PHE A 46 23.37 -6.29 -1.70
C PHE A 46 23.82 -5.86 -3.10
N GLY A 47 25.06 -6.13 -3.46
CA GLY A 47 25.62 -5.79 -4.76
C GLY A 47 25.44 -4.30 -5.08
N LYS A 48 24.87 -4.00 -6.24
CA LYS A 48 24.62 -2.62 -6.70
C LYS A 48 23.68 -1.83 -5.80
N CYS A 49 22.84 -2.51 -5.01
CA CYS A 49 21.93 -1.84 -4.08
C CYS A 49 22.65 -1.27 -2.85
N ALA A 50 23.90 -1.69 -2.58
CA ALA A 50 24.77 -1.11 -1.55
C ALA A 50 25.58 0.11 -2.02
N ASN A 51 25.39 0.59 -3.25
CA ASN A 51 26.17 1.67 -3.83
C ASN A 51 26.26 2.87 -2.88
N GLU A 52 27.48 3.40 -2.71
CA GLU A 52 27.76 4.53 -1.85
C GLU A 52 26.94 5.77 -2.23
N ASN A 53 26.81 6.02 -3.52
CA ASN A 53 26.12 7.19 -4.10
C ASN A 53 24.61 6.96 -4.31
N TRP A 54 24.04 5.92 -3.65
CA TRP A 54 22.60 5.59 -3.73
C TRP A 54 22.16 5.15 -5.12
N HIS A 55 20.90 4.79 -5.26
CA HIS A 55 20.19 4.61 -6.51
C HIS A 55 18.72 4.94 -6.28
N GLY A 56 17.92 5.01 -7.32
CA GLY A 56 16.51 5.37 -7.19
C GLY A 56 15.64 4.63 -8.19
N HIS A 57 14.34 4.64 -7.90
CA HIS A 57 13.32 4.03 -8.71
C HIS A 57 12.11 4.94 -8.91
N ASN A 58 11.37 4.69 -9.98
CA ASN A 58 10.03 5.22 -10.23
C ASN A 58 9.03 4.19 -9.68
N PHE A 59 8.60 4.40 -8.44
CA PHE A 59 7.68 3.49 -7.79
C PHE A 59 6.23 3.69 -8.27
N GLU A 60 5.50 2.59 -8.40
CA GLU A 60 4.04 2.60 -8.55
C GLU A 60 3.40 2.02 -7.30
N LEU A 61 2.53 2.80 -6.67
CA LEU A 61 1.84 2.45 -5.44
C LEU A 61 0.37 2.16 -5.72
N PHE A 62 -0.04 0.90 -5.54
CA PHE A 62 -1.42 0.45 -5.66
C PHE A 62 -2.00 0.28 -4.26
N VAL A 63 -2.99 1.08 -3.91
CA VAL A 63 -3.70 0.99 -2.63
C VAL A 63 -5.09 0.44 -2.88
N THR A 64 -5.34 -0.77 -2.38
CA THR A 64 -6.63 -1.46 -2.51
C THR A 64 -7.39 -1.40 -1.19
N VAL A 65 -8.59 -0.86 -1.23
CA VAL A 65 -9.56 -0.90 -0.15
C VAL A 65 -10.72 -1.81 -0.51
N LYS A 66 -11.39 -2.40 0.48
CA LYS A 66 -12.58 -3.24 0.29
C LYS A 66 -13.75 -2.71 1.12
N GLY A 67 -14.94 -2.92 0.64
CA GLY A 67 -16.17 -2.50 1.34
C GLY A 67 -17.44 -2.92 0.61
N LEU A 68 -18.57 -2.56 1.20
CA LEU A 68 -19.88 -2.72 0.59
C LEU A 68 -20.25 -1.44 -0.14
N PRO A 69 -20.76 -1.52 -1.38
CA PRO A 69 -21.28 -0.34 -2.07
C PRO A 69 -22.42 0.31 -1.27
N ASN A 70 -22.35 1.60 -1.10
CA ASN A 70 -23.44 2.39 -0.55
C ASN A 70 -24.65 2.33 -1.51
N PRO A 71 -25.87 2.00 -1.06
CA PRO A 71 -27.02 1.79 -1.93
C PRO A 71 -27.45 3.06 -2.70
N ASP A 72 -27.17 4.24 -2.17
CA ASP A 72 -27.59 5.51 -2.79
C ASP A 72 -26.59 5.99 -3.85
N THR A 73 -25.27 5.72 -3.65
CA THR A 73 -24.21 6.23 -4.52
C THR A 73 -23.57 5.16 -5.40
N GLY A 74 -23.66 3.90 -5.00
CA GLY A 74 -22.96 2.78 -5.63
C GLY A 74 -21.44 2.71 -5.30
N PHE A 75 -20.92 3.63 -4.48
CA PHE A 75 -19.50 3.70 -4.15
C PHE A 75 -19.21 2.96 -2.83
N ILE A 76 -18.02 2.35 -2.73
CA ILE A 76 -17.49 1.91 -1.43
C ILE A 76 -16.78 3.08 -0.72
N VAL A 77 -16.16 3.96 -1.50
CA VAL A 77 -15.47 5.18 -1.05
C VAL A 77 -15.37 6.16 -2.21
N ASP A 78 -15.33 7.46 -1.92
CA ASP A 78 -14.99 8.46 -2.94
C ASP A 78 -13.51 8.31 -3.35
N ALA A 79 -13.29 7.96 -4.62
CA ALA A 79 -11.96 7.75 -5.19
C ALA A 79 -11.07 9.02 -5.13
N LYS A 80 -11.66 10.22 -5.16
CA LYS A 80 -10.91 11.47 -5.00
C LYS A 80 -10.47 11.68 -3.56
N LEU A 81 -11.30 11.31 -2.59
CA LEU A 81 -10.93 11.33 -1.17
C LEU A 81 -9.80 10.36 -0.90
N LEU A 82 -9.91 9.12 -1.40
CA LEU A 82 -8.85 8.12 -1.25
C LEU A 82 -7.52 8.59 -1.87
N SER A 83 -7.57 9.16 -3.09
CA SER A 83 -6.37 9.74 -3.73
C SER A 83 -5.74 10.85 -2.88
N ARG A 84 -6.55 11.74 -2.31
CA ARG A 84 -6.06 12.82 -1.46
C ARG A 84 -5.37 12.27 -0.22
N ILE A 85 -6.00 11.32 0.48
CA ILE A 85 -5.40 10.67 1.66
C ILE A 85 -4.04 10.07 1.30
N ILE A 86 -3.93 9.32 0.21
CA ILE A 86 -2.68 8.70 -0.21
C ILE A 86 -1.62 9.77 -0.53
N LYS A 87 -1.98 10.81 -1.27
CA LYS A 87 -1.06 11.89 -1.64
C LYS A 87 -0.54 12.63 -0.41
N ASP A 88 -1.44 13.09 0.44
CA ASP A 88 -1.07 13.93 1.59
C ASP A 88 -0.27 13.14 2.66
N SER A 89 -0.58 11.84 2.84
CA SER A 89 0.07 11.04 3.89
C SER A 89 1.27 10.24 3.43
N ILE A 90 1.38 9.91 2.15
CA ILE A 90 2.43 9.04 1.62
C ILE A 90 3.26 9.73 0.54
N ILE A 91 2.64 10.20 -0.55
CA ILE A 91 3.40 10.71 -1.70
C ILE A 91 4.23 11.93 -1.30
N GLU A 92 3.67 12.89 -0.54
CA GLU A 92 4.38 14.08 -0.05
C GLU A 92 5.61 13.73 0.82
N LYS A 93 5.59 12.56 1.49
CA LYS A 93 6.69 12.09 2.33
C LYS A 93 7.76 11.33 1.54
N LEU A 94 7.41 10.74 0.39
CA LEU A 94 8.29 9.83 -0.36
C LEU A 94 8.81 10.42 -1.65
N ASP A 95 8.01 11.25 -2.34
CA ASP A 95 8.36 11.73 -3.67
C ASP A 95 9.56 12.68 -3.64
N HIS A 96 10.56 12.39 -4.48
CA HIS A 96 11.84 13.11 -4.55
C HIS A 96 12.62 13.11 -3.21
N ARG A 97 12.46 12.06 -2.40
CA ARG A 97 13.15 11.89 -1.11
C ARG A 97 14.16 10.75 -1.15
N ASN A 98 15.06 10.78 -0.18
CA ASN A 98 15.92 9.65 0.14
C ASN A 98 15.28 8.85 1.28
N LEU A 99 14.88 7.60 1.01
CA LEU A 99 14.16 6.76 1.98
C LEU A 99 14.96 6.48 3.26
N ASN A 100 16.29 6.48 3.17
CA ASN A 100 17.15 6.22 4.33
C ASN A 100 17.38 7.47 5.19
N LEU A 101 17.21 8.68 4.64
CA LEU A 101 17.61 9.94 5.29
C LEU A 101 16.44 10.85 5.63
N ASP A 102 15.42 10.90 4.76
CA ASP A 102 14.38 11.94 4.78
C ASP A 102 13.02 11.44 5.25
N VAL A 103 12.85 10.11 5.43
CA VAL A 103 11.55 9.49 5.68
C VAL A 103 11.46 8.94 7.09
N ASP A 104 10.75 9.66 7.97
CA ASP A 104 10.67 9.36 9.40
C ASP A 104 10.21 7.92 9.71
N PHE A 105 9.19 7.42 9.02
CA PHE A 105 8.68 6.07 9.26
C PHE A 105 9.62 4.95 8.79
N MET A 106 10.68 5.30 8.04
CA MET A 106 11.77 4.40 7.63
C MET A 106 13.02 4.53 8.51
N ALA A 107 13.06 5.49 9.43
CA ALA A 107 14.23 5.73 10.29
C ALA A 107 14.65 4.46 11.04
N GLY A 108 15.92 4.10 10.95
CA GLY A 108 16.49 2.92 11.59
C GLY A 108 16.12 1.58 10.97
N LYS A 109 15.43 1.56 9.83
CA LYS A 109 15.05 0.35 9.11
C LYS A 109 15.90 0.17 7.85
N MET A 110 16.09 -1.09 7.44
CA MET A 110 16.59 -1.39 6.09
C MET A 110 15.58 -0.90 5.05
N CYS A 111 16.01 -0.06 4.11
CA CYS A 111 15.12 0.50 3.08
C CYS A 111 14.89 -0.46 1.91
N SER A 112 14.53 -1.72 2.23
CA SER A 112 14.03 -2.67 1.25
C SER A 112 12.57 -2.38 0.90
N ILE A 113 12.14 -2.84 -0.26
CA ILE A 113 10.76 -2.67 -0.72
C ILE A 113 9.75 -3.32 0.23
N GLU A 114 10.12 -4.42 0.91
CA GLU A 114 9.30 -5.13 1.90
C GLU A 114 9.08 -4.27 3.16
N ASN A 115 10.13 -3.62 3.66
CA ASN A 115 9.99 -2.72 4.80
C ASN A 115 9.26 -1.42 4.42
N LEU A 116 9.46 -0.94 3.20
CA LEU A 116 8.77 0.24 2.71
C LEU A 116 7.27 0.01 2.61
N VAL A 117 6.81 -1.12 2.03
CA VAL A 117 5.38 -1.42 1.90
C VAL A 117 4.70 -1.57 3.27
N THR A 118 5.38 -2.19 4.25
CA THR A 118 4.85 -2.29 5.63
C THR A 118 4.80 -0.93 6.33
N GLY A 119 5.78 -0.06 6.08
CA GLY A 119 5.78 1.33 6.55
C GLY A 119 4.60 2.11 5.98
N ILE A 120 4.39 2.06 4.68
CA ILE A 120 3.25 2.71 3.98
C ILE A 120 1.92 2.19 4.54
N TRP A 121 1.78 0.88 4.76
CA TRP A 121 0.58 0.30 5.37
C TRP A 121 0.26 0.90 6.72
N ASN A 122 1.25 0.99 7.60
CA ASN A 122 1.06 1.49 8.95
C ASN A 122 0.67 2.98 8.97
N GLU A 123 1.18 3.78 8.04
CA GLU A 123 0.80 5.18 7.86
C GLU A 123 -0.64 5.32 7.32
N LEU A 124 -1.05 4.48 6.34
CA LEU A 124 -2.36 4.57 5.69
C LEU A 124 -3.50 3.96 6.51
N LYS A 125 -3.25 2.85 7.20
CA LYS A 125 -4.30 2.08 7.89
C LYS A 125 -5.20 2.93 8.81
N PRO A 126 -4.68 3.83 9.65
CA PRO A 126 -5.51 4.67 10.53
C PRO A 126 -6.29 5.77 9.79
N LEU A 127 -5.96 6.05 8.53
CA LEU A 127 -6.53 7.15 7.73
C LEU A 127 -7.63 6.68 6.76
N VAL A 128 -7.81 5.38 6.64
CA VAL A 128 -8.85 4.81 5.75
C VAL A 128 -10.23 5.21 6.26
N PRO A 129 -11.11 5.74 5.37
CA PRO A 129 -12.44 6.20 5.78
C PRO A 129 -13.30 5.10 6.40
N ALA A 130 -14.19 5.49 7.31
CA ALA A 130 -15.16 4.57 7.90
C ALA A 130 -16.01 3.89 6.82
N GLY A 131 -16.30 2.60 7.01
CA GLY A 131 -17.11 1.80 6.07
C GLY A 131 -16.28 1.04 5.04
N VAL A 132 -14.98 1.29 4.93
CA VAL A 132 -14.05 0.50 4.11
C VAL A 132 -12.85 0.04 4.93
N GLU A 133 -12.19 -1.01 4.46
CA GLU A 133 -10.96 -1.53 5.05
C GLU A 133 -9.80 -1.45 4.05
N LEU A 134 -8.61 -1.12 4.53
CA LEU A 134 -7.39 -1.31 3.75
C LEU A 134 -7.19 -2.82 3.54
N HIS A 135 -7.14 -3.24 2.28
CA HIS A 135 -7.08 -4.65 1.92
C HIS A 135 -5.70 -5.11 1.49
N CYS A 136 -5.08 -4.33 0.60
CA CYS A 136 -3.77 -4.66 0.04
C CYS A 136 -3.04 -3.38 -0.36
N ILE A 137 -1.74 -3.37 -0.12
CA ILE A 137 -0.83 -2.44 -0.79
C ILE A 137 0.10 -3.26 -1.67
N LYS A 138 0.10 -2.95 -2.98
CA LYS A 138 1.11 -3.44 -3.90
C LYS A 138 2.05 -2.28 -4.24
N LEU A 139 3.34 -2.52 -4.07
CA LEU A 139 4.40 -1.56 -4.41
C LEU A 139 5.29 -2.17 -5.48
N VAL A 140 5.37 -1.49 -6.62
CA VAL A 140 6.21 -1.88 -7.76
C VAL A 140 7.44 -0.98 -7.76
N GLU A 141 8.62 -1.58 -7.64
CA GLU A 141 9.92 -0.91 -7.67
C GLU A 141 10.49 -0.87 -9.09
N THR A 142 10.36 -1.99 -9.80
CA THR A 142 10.73 -2.14 -11.20
C THR A 142 9.67 -2.95 -11.93
N PRO A 143 9.62 -2.98 -13.27
CA PRO A 143 8.67 -3.83 -14.00
C PRO A 143 8.75 -5.33 -13.68
N ARG A 144 9.79 -5.76 -12.96
CA ARG A 144 10.05 -7.16 -12.63
C ARG A 144 10.04 -7.45 -11.13
N ILE A 145 10.00 -6.40 -10.28
CA ILE A 145 10.08 -6.54 -8.82
C ILE A 145 8.94 -5.74 -8.21
N PHE A 146 8.09 -6.42 -7.51
CA PHE A 146 7.03 -5.81 -6.71
C PHE A 146 6.73 -6.67 -5.48
N VAL A 147 6.15 -6.07 -4.49
CA VAL A 147 5.66 -6.75 -3.28
C VAL A 147 4.19 -6.43 -3.07
N GLU A 148 3.49 -7.34 -2.40
CA GLU A 148 2.11 -7.16 -1.95
C GLU A 148 2.05 -7.41 -0.45
N TYR A 149 1.34 -6.55 0.28
CA TYR A 149 1.16 -6.67 1.71
C TYR A 149 -0.31 -6.50 2.09
N TYR A 150 -0.78 -7.37 2.96
CA TYR A 150 -2.20 -7.49 3.33
C TYR A 150 -2.48 -7.15 4.81
N GLY A 151 -1.45 -6.73 5.55
CA GLY A 151 -1.54 -6.35 6.96
C GLY A 151 -1.29 -7.45 7.97
#